data_bf970212c9dacde55a3002cbefb33607
#
_entry.id   bf970212c9dacde55a3002cbefb33607
#
_cell.length_a   1.000
_cell.length_b   1.000
_cell.length_c   1.000
_cell.angle_alpha   90.00
_cell.angle_beta   90.00
_cell.angle_gamma   90.00
#
_symmetry.space_group_name_H-M   'P 1'
#
loop_
_entity.id
_entity.type
_entity.pdbx_description
1 polymer ?
#
loop_
_entity_poly.entity_id
_entity_poly.type
_entity_poly.pdbx_seq_one_letter_code
_entity_poly.pdbx_strand_id
1 'polypeptide(L)'
;MAKVVKQMGDFLRSFTLVRPENEEVYCIAYGSNLNEARMRQRCPGAEVFGTSVIVGYRMLFKQSMTGAYATIEQDANSCVPVLIYRMTAADEARLDRFEGYPKYYYKREFFLPVWNLKGHRLKKRRTCIAYIMHEHRLLGEPSTDYFRLLDDGYDRWGFDKEALDAALENSIGYKQAAAWIRTYEKERSRT
;
A
#
# COMPACT_ATOMS: atom_id res chain seq x y z
N MET A 1 37.29 -16.54 -22.03
CA MET A 1 35.84 -16.28 -22.07
C MET A 1 35.20 -16.05 -20.69
N ALA A 2 35.47 -16.83 -19.64
CA ALA A 2 34.87 -16.64 -18.30
C ALA A 2 35.14 -15.27 -17.62
N LYS A 3 36.31 -14.66 -17.82
CA LYS A 3 36.67 -13.34 -17.26
C LYS A 3 35.86 -12.19 -17.88
N VAL A 4 35.56 -12.26 -19.17
CA VAL A 4 34.81 -11.22 -19.91
C VAL A 4 33.32 -11.26 -19.50
N VAL A 5 32.77 -12.46 -19.33
CA VAL A 5 31.36 -12.62 -18.88
C VAL A 5 31.16 -12.11 -17.45
N LYS A 6 32.16 -12.31 -16.57
CA LYS A 6 32.11 -11.78 -15.18
C LYS A 6 32.20 -10.25 -15.14
N GLN A 7 33.09 -9.64 -15.96
CA GLN A 7 33.19 -8.19 -16.08
C GLN A 7 31.94 -7.53 -16.69
N MET A 8 31.28 -8.16 -17.67
CA MET A 8 29.98 -7.70 -18.19
C MET A 8 28.85 -7.82 -17.16
N GLY A 9 28.84 -8.89 -16.34
CA GLY A 9 27.87 -9.05 -15.26
C GLY A 9 28.01 -8.00 -14.15
N ASP A 10 29.25 -7.64 -13.80
CA ASP A 10 29.53 -6.60 -12.78
C ASP A 10 29.27 -5.18 -13.36
N PHE A 11 29.51 -4.95 -14.65
CA PHE A 11 29.18 -3.72 -15.35
C PHE A 11 27.66 -3.50 -15.45
N LEU A 12 26.87 -4.55 -15.76
CA LEU A 12 25.41 -4.48 -15.78
C LEU A 12 24.77 -4.30 -14.39
N ARG A 13 25.44 -4.74 -13.33
CA ARG A 13 25.01 -4.50 -11.93
C ARG A 13 25.29 -3.07 -11.43
N SER A 14 26.22 -2.35 -12.05
CA SER A 14 26.53 -0.96 -11.69
C SER A 14 25.64 0.08 -12.32
N PHE A 15 24.82 -0.28 -13.31
CA PHE A 15 23.74 0.56 -13.80
C PHE A 15 22.49 0.38 -12.93
N THR A 16 22.51 0.91 -11.72
CA THR A 16 21.28 1.37 -11.10
C THR A 16 20.81 2.48 -12.02
N LEU A 17 19.83 2.20 -12.88
CA LEU A 17 19.15 3.21 -13.68
C LEU A 17 18.55 4.21 -12.68
N VAL A 18 19.29 5.28 -12.40
CA VAL A 18 18.76 6.41 -11.63
C VAL A 18 17.66 6.99 -12.51
N ARG A 19 16.42 6.74 -12.14
CA ARG A 19 15.27 7.33 -12.82
C ARG A 19 15.43 8.85 -12.81
N PRO A 20 15.17 9.55 -13.92
CA PRO A 20 15.11 11.00 -13.91
C PRO A 20 14.15 11.49 -12.82
N GLU A 21 14.52 12.54 -12.09
CA GLU A 21 13.72 13.06 -10.95
C GLU A 21 12.27 13.37 -11.33
N ASN A 22 12.03 13.76 -12.57
CA ASN A 22 10.72 14.09 -13.12
C ASN A 22 10.00 12.89 -13.78
N GLU A 23 10.59 11.68 -13.74
CA GLU A 23 9.91 10.51 -14.27
C GLU A 23 8.61 10.24 -13.52
N GLU A 24 7.54 9.98 -14.26
CA GLU A 24 6.22 9.68 -13.72
C GLU A 24 6.19 8.27 -13.12
N VAL A 25 5.79 8.18 -11.86
CA VAL A 25 5.67 6.94 -11.09
C VAL A 25 4.23 6.79 -10.60
N TYR A 26 3.69 5.58 -10.67
CA TYR A 26 2.40 5.25 -10.08
C TYR A 26 2.59 4.45 -8.81
N CYS A 27 2.04 4.97 -7.70
CA CYS A 27 2.16 4.36 -6.38
C CYS A 27 0.80 3.91 -5.86
N ILE A 28 0.76 2.70 -5.31
CA ILE A 28 -0.42 2.09 -4.69
C ILE A 28 -0.49 2.51 -3.22
N ALA A 29 -1.68 2.94 -2.80
CA ALA A 29 -2.02 3.14 -1.40
C ALA A 29 -3.21 2.24 -1.01
N TYR A 30 -3.03 1.48 0.06
CA TYR A 30 -4.04 0.63 0.69
C TYR A 30 -4.06 0.79 2.23
N GLY A 31 -3.11 1.53 2.80
CA GLY A 31 -2.97 1.84 4.22
C GLY A 31 -3.13 3.35 4.49
N SER A 32 -2.29 3.89 5.39
CA SER A 32 -2.39 5.30 5.83
C SER A 32 -2.28 6.34 4.70
N ASN A 33 -1.72 5.97 3.55
CA ASN A 33 -1.64 6.81 2.36
C ASN A 33 -2.99 6.94 1.62
N LEU A 34 -4.07 6.25 2.04
CA LEU A 34 -5.43 6.54 1.60
C LEU A 34 -5.86 7.95 2.00
N ASN A 35 -5.26 8.51 3.05
CA ASN A 35 -5.46 9.89 3.46
C ASN A 35 -4.56 10.83 2.63
N GLU A 36 -5.19 11.63 1.76
CA GLU A 36 -4.51 12.57 0.86
C GLU A 36 -3.63 13.59 1.59
N ALA A 37 -4.07 14.11 2.74
CA ALA A 37 -3.31 15.09 3.49
C ALA A 37 -1.98 14.49 4.00
N ARG A 38 -2.01 13.25 4.49
CA ARG A 38 -0.80 12.52 4.86
C ARG A 38 0.10 12.25 3.66
N MET A 39 -0.48 11.84 2.53
CA MET A 39 0.29 11.59 1.31
C MET A 39 0.97 12.85 0.82
N ARG A 40 0.30 14.01 0.82
CA ARG A 40 0.89 15.31 0.44
C ARG A 40 2.02 15.75 1.36
N GLN A 41 1.94 15.46 2.66
CA GLN A 41 3.03 15.77 3.60
C GLN A 41 4.30 14.95 3.29
N ARG A 42 4.13 13.70 2.84
CA ARG A 42 5.23 12.79 2.50
C ARG A 42 5.79 13.08 1.11
N CYS A 43 4.91 13.32 0.17
CA CYS A 43 5.14 13.45 -1.27
C CYS A 43 4.34 14.63 -1.81
N PRO A 44 4.89 15.86 -1.76
CA PRO A 44 4.16 17.07 -2.14
C PRO A 44 3.68 17.10 -3.60
N GLY A 45 4.37 16.37 -4.50
CA GLY A 45 3.98 16.26 -5.90
C GLY A 45 3.01 15.10 -6.21
N ALA A 46 2.59 14.34 -5.19
CA ALA A 46 1.68 13.22 -5.41
C ALA A 46 0.24 13.71 -5.66
N GLU A 47 -0.37 13.22 -6.73
CA GLU A 47 -1.74 13.50 -7.12
C GLU A 47 -2.54 12.21 -7.21
N VAL A 48 -3.79 12.24 -6.76
CA VAL A 48 -4.69 11.10 -6.93
C VAL A 48 -4.96 10.88 -8.42
N PHE A 49 -4.63 9.69 -8.89
CA PHE A 49 -4.79 9.32 -10.30
C PHE A 49 -6.06 8.50 -10.55
N GLY A 50 -6.45 7.67 -9.59
CA GLY A 50 -7.65 6.84 -9.68
C GLY A 50 -7.64 5.70 -8.67
N THR A 51 -8.54 4.74 -8.88
CA THR A 51 -8.68 3.55 -8.03
C THR A 51 -8.38 2.28 -8.80
N SER A 52 -8.08 1.20 -8.09
CA SER A 52 -7.88 -0.13 -8.66
C SER A 52 -8.19 -1.22 -7.63
N VAL A 53 -8.01 -2.48 -8.04
CA VAL A 53 -8.11 -3.65 -7.17
C VAL A 53 -6.91 -4.56 -7.44
N ILE A 54 -6.24 -5.01 -6.39
CA ILE A 54 -5.22 -6.06 -6.48
C ILE A 54 -5.91 -7.40 -6.20
N VAL A 55 -6.05 -8.21 -7.23
CA VAL A 55 -6.62 -9.57 -7.14
C VAL A 55 -5.52 -10.56 -6.75
N GLY A 56 -5.88 -11.56 -5.95
CA GLY A 56 -4.93 -12.59 -5.49
C GLY A 56 -4.09 -12.14 -4.28
N TYR A 57 -4.58 -11.14 -3.55
CA TYR A 57 -3.97 -10.62 -2.32
C TYR A 57 -5.04 -10.34 -1.28
N ARG A 58 -4.69 -10.55 -0.01
CA ARG A 58 -5.47 -10.10 1.16
C ARG A 58 -4.73 -9.02 1.93
N MET A 59 -5.46 -8.15 2.60
CA MET A 59 -4.89 -7.17 3.53
C MET A 59 -4.76 -7.79 4.93
N LEU A 60 -3.71 -7.40 5.64
CA LEU A 60 -3.38 -7.82 7.00
C LEU A 60 -2.84 -6.64 7.80
N PHE A 61 -2.90 -6.75 9.13
CA PHE A 61 -2.16 -5.88 10.04
C PHE A 61 -0.98 -6.64 10.63
N LYS A 62 0.22 -6.06 10.53
CA LYS A 62 1.44 -6.65 11.05
C LYS A 62 2.19 -5.68 11.96
N GLN A 63 2.87 -6.27 12.95
CA GLN A 63 3.63 -5.53 13.95
C GLN A 63 4.84 -4.83 13.36
N SER A 64 5.03 -3.59 13.78
CA SER A 64 6.21 -2.76 13.58
C SER A 64 6.70 -2.25 14.93
N MET A 65 7.70 -1.36 14.95
CA MET A 65 8.25 -0.82 16.22
C MET A 65 7.25 0.05 16.98
N THR A 66 6.29 0.67 16.28
CA THR A 66 5.38 1.68 16.84
C THR A 66 3.91 1.27 16.83
N GLY A 67 3.58 0.06 16.37
CA GLY A 67 2.21 -0.43 16.28
C GLY A 67 2.04 -1.48 15.19
N ALA A 68 0.80 -1.89 14.92
CA ALA A 68 0.47 -2.75 13.81
C ALA A 68 -0.09 -1.94 12.64
N TYR A 69 0.46 -2.18 11.44
CA TYR A 69 0.13 -1.43 10.23
C TYR A 69 -0.29 -2.35 9.09
N ALA A 70 -1.09 -1.79 8.17
CA ALA A 70 -1.60 -2.51 7.01
C ALA A 70 -0.45 -2.95 6.08
N THR A 71 -0.57 -4.18 5.61
CA THR A 71 0.23 -4.78 4.56
C THR A 71 -0.62 -5.73 3.73
N ILE A 72 -0.09 -6.24 2.62
CA ILE A 72 -0.79 -7.22 1.78
C ILE A 72 0.07 -8.46 1.60
N GLU A 73 -0.59 -9.62 1.52
CA GLU A 73 0.03 -10.92 1.22
C GLU A 73 -0.75 -11.65 0.14
N GLN A 74 -0.08 -12.59 -0.54
CA GLN A 74 -0.73 -13.43 -1.55
C GLN A 74 -1.83 -14.28 -0.93
N ASP A 75 -3.02 -14.22 -1.54
CA ASP A 75 -4.17 -15.04 -1.23
C ASP A 75 -5.06 -15.11 -2.48
N ALA A 76 -5.11 -16.27 -3.12
CA ALA A 76 -5.78 -16.46 -4.40
C ALA A 76 -7.28 -16.13 -4.38
N ASN A 77 -7.91 -16.17 -3.20
CA ASN A 77 -9.36 -16.00 -3.02
C ASN A 77 -9.75 -14.59 -2.59
N SER A 78 -8.77 -13.70 -2.43
CA SER A 78 -8.99 -12.36 -1.90
C SER A 78 -8.64 -11.27 -2.91
N CYS A 79 -9.11 -10.06 -2.63
CA CYS A 79 -8.71 -8.87 -3.36
C CYS A 79 -8.63 -7.66 -2.41
N VAL A 80 -7.81 -6.68 -2.79
CA VAL A 80 -7.59 -5.47 -2.00
C VAL A 80 -7.91 -4.25 -2.86
N PRO A 81 -8.89 -3.42 -2.46
CA PRO A 81 -9.13 -2.14 -3.12
C PRO A 81 -7.99 -1.18 -2.82
N VAL A 82 -7.59 -0.39 -3.82
CA VAL A 82 -6.42 0.48 -3.72
C VAL A 82 -6.65 1.81 -4.40
N LEU A 83 -6.05 2.86 -3.83
CA LEU A 83 -5.91 4.16 -4.47
C LEU A 83 -4.58 4.20 -5.22
N ILE A 84 -4.58 4.83 -6.39
CA ILE A 84 -3.37 5.03 -7.19
C ILE A 84 -3.01 6.52 -7.18
N TYR A 85 -1.80 6.81 -6.76
CA TYR A 85 -1.19 8.13 -6.91
C TYR A 85 -0.28 8.16 -8.14
N ARG A 86 -0.31 9.29 -8.84
CA ARG A 86 0.72 9.70 -9.79
C ARG A 86 1.67 10.62 -9.06
N MET A 87 2.96 10.36 -9.13
CA MET A 87 3.98 11.15 -8.46
C MET A 87 5.29 11.13 -9.25
N THR A 88 6.29 11.90 -8.83
CA THR A 88 7.61 11.92 -9.44
C THR A 88 8.55 10.89 -8.81
N ALA A 89 9.65 10.55 -9.48
CA ALA A 89 10.71 9.72 -8.91
C ALA A 89 11.33 10.37 -7.65
N ALA A 90 11.35 11.70 -7.56
CA ALA A 90 11.78 12.41 -6.36
C ALA A 90 10.84 12.19 -5.17
N ASP A 91 9.52 12.12 -5.42
CA ASP A 91 8.53 11.77 -4.39
C ASP A 91 8.64 10.29 -3.99
N GLU A 92 8.89 9.39 -4.95
CA GLU A 92 9.18 7.98 -4.65
C GLU A 92 10.36 7.85 -3.68
N ALA A 93 11.46 8.58 -3.95
CA ALA A 93 12.63 8.57 -3.07
C ALA A 93 12.35 9.14 -1.66
N ARG A 94 11.39 10.07 -1.51
CA ARG A 94 10.92 10.54 -0.20
C ARG A 94 10.09 9.46 0.51
N LEU A 95 9.20 8.81 -0.24
CA LEU A 95 8.35 7.75 0.28
C LEU A 95 9.19 6.53 0.70
N ASP A 96 10.26 6.19 -0.04
CA ASP A 96 11.23 5.16 0.32
C ASP A 96 11.80 5.37 1.72
N ARG A 97 12.21 6.62 2.02
CA ARG A 97 12.73 6.96 3.35
C ARG A 97 11.66 6.87 4.42
N PHE A 98 10.44 7.32 4.12
CA PHE A 98 9.32 7.26 5.06
C PHE A 98 8.91 5.82 5.39
N GLU A 99 8.79 4.94 4.38
CA GLU A 99 8.44 3.53 4.54
C GLU A 99 9.63 2.69 5.07
N GLY A 100 10.83 3.28 5.11
CA GLY A 100 12.04 2.59 5.52
C GLY A 100 12.46 1.45 4.58
N TYR A 101 12.23 1.68 3.28
CA TYR A 101 12.68 0.78 2.22
C TYR A 101 14.21 0.70 2.18
N PRO A 102 14.79 -0.47 1.97
CA PRO A 102 14.16 -1.80 1.83
C PRO A 102 14.02 -2.58 3.16
N LYS A 103 14.38 -1.96 4.31
CA LYS A 103 14.53 -2.65 5.61
C LYS A 103 13.21 -3.07 6.23
N TYR A 104 12.19 -2.20 6.18
CA TYR A 104 10.88 -2.46 6.78
C TYR A 104 9.85 -2.90 5.75
N TYR A 105 9.85 -2.26 4.59
CA TYR A 105 9.01 -2.58 3.45
C TYR A 105 9.87 -2.83 2.23
N TYR A 106 9.45 -3.77 1.38
CA TYR A 106 9.97 -3.92 0.03
C TYR A 106 8.97 -3.37 -1.00
N LYS A 107 9.45 -3.09 -2.21
CA LYS A 107 8.61 -2.65 -3.32
C LYS A 107 8.25 -3.83 -4.22
N ARG A 108 7.00 -3.86 -4.66
CA ARG A 108 6.51 -4.79 -5.67
C ARG A 108 5.73 -4.04 -6.74
N GLU A 109 5.95 -4.39 -7.98
CA GLU A 109 5.22 -3.87 -9.12
C GLU A 109 3.98 -4.71 -9.42
N PHE A 110 2.88 -4.00 -9.75
CA PHE A 110 1.62 -4.57 -10.19
C PHE A 110 1.18 -3.91 -11.48
N PHE A 111 0.77 -4.70 -12.47
CA PHE A 111 0.23 -4.19 -13.73
C PHE A 111 -1.29 -4.18 -13.66
N LEU A 112 -1.89 -3.04 -13.28
CA LEU A 112 -3.29 -2.91 -12.88
C LEU A 112 -4.14 -2.15 -13.90
N PRO A 113 -5.42 -2.55 -14.09
CA PRO A 113 -6.43 -1.67 -14.67
C PRO A 113 -6.70 -0.53 -13.68
N VAL A 114 -6.94 0.68 -14.17
CA VAL A 114 -7.21 1.84 -13.32
C VAL A 114 -8.55 2.46 -13.72
N TRP A 115 -9.33 2.84 -12.73
CA TRP A 115 -10.57 3.62 -12.89
C TRP A 115 -10.28 5.05 -12.43
N ASN A 116 -10.67 6.04 -13.24
CA ASN A 116 -10.59 7.43 -12.84
C ASN A 116 -11.61 7.75 -11.73
N LEU A 117 -11.52 8.93 -11.14
CA LEU A 117 -12.42 9.35 -10.03
C LEU A 117 -13.90 9.50 -10.43
N LYS A 118 -14.21 9.39 -11.73
CA LYS A 118 -15.60 9.34 -12.24
C LYS A 118 -16.07 7.89 -12.45
N GLY A 119 -15.31 6.90 -12.05
CA GLY A 119 -15.62 5.48 -12.19
C GLY A 119 -15.39 4.91 -13.60
N HIS A 120 -14.78 5.67 -14.53
CA HIS A 120 -14.53 5.18 -15.87
C HIS A 120 -13.19 4.45 -15.93
N ARG A 121 -13.19 3.22 -16.44
CA ARG A 121 -11.97 2.44 -16.65
C ARG A 121 -11.10 3.09 -17.73
N LEU A 122 -9.83 3.30 -17.42
CA LEU A 122 -8.84 3.81 -18.37
C LEU A 122 -8.48 2.73 -19.41
N LYS A 123 -8.23 3.17 -20.67
CA LYS A 123 -7.86 2.26 -21.77
C LYS A 123 -6.56 1.50 -21.51
N LYS A 124 -5.59 2.15 -20.87
CA LYS A 124 -4.27 1.57 -20.58
C LYS A 124 -4.16 1.19 -19.12
N ARG A 125 -3.67 -0.03 -18.87
CA ARG A 125 -3.19 -0.44 -17.54
C ARG A 125 -1.97 0.39 -17.13
N ARG A 126 -1.64 0.38 -15.85
CA ARG A 126 -0.44 1.03 -15.31
C ARG A 126 0.38 0.05 -14.51
N THR A 127 1.71 0.14 -14.65
CA THR A 127 2.63 -0.47 -13.70
C THR A 127 2.69 0.43 -12.49
N CYS A 128 2.26 -0.09 -11.33
CA CYS A 128 2.17 0.64 -10.08
C CYS A 128 3.00 -0.06 -9.02
N ILE A 129 3.74 0.69 -8.21
CA ILE A 129 4.52 0.16 -7.09
C ILE A 129 3.69 0.14 -5.81
N ALA A 130 3.80 -0.93 -5.04
CA ALA A 130 3.28 -1.03 -3.67
C ALA A 130 4.44 -1.26 -2.70
N TYR A 131 4.34 -0.66 -1.51
CA TYR A 131 5.22 -0.95 -0.37
C TYR A 131 4.57 -2.03 0.46
N ILE A 132 5.26 -3.16 0.62
CA ILE A 132 4.74 -4.36 1.29
C ILE A 132 5.68 -4.68 2.45
N MET A 133 5.12 -4.88 3.65
CA MET A 133 5.89 -5.28 4.82
C MET A 133 6.41 -6.71 4.64
N HIS A 134 7.63 -6.98 5.10
CA HIS A 134 8.22 -8.32 4.98
C HIS A 134 7.36 -9.39 5.65
N GLU A 135 7.25 -10.57 5.01
CA GLU A 135 6.35 -11.65 5.40
C GLU A 135 6.63 -12.21 6.79
N HIS A 136 7.88 -12.19 7.25
CA HIS A 136 8.29 -12.70 8.57
C HIS A 136 7.77 -11.87 9.76
N ARG A 137 7.19 -10.70 9.51
CA ARG A 137 6.60 -9.87 10.57
C ARG A 137 5.35 -10.54 11.13
N LEU A 138 5.22 -10.49 12.47
CA LEU A 138 4.08 -11.08 13.17
C LEU A 138 2.80 -10.28 12.90
N LEU A 139 1.68 -10.97 12.90
CA LEU A 139 0.36 -10.34 12.90
C LEU A 139 0.15 -9.52 14.17
N GLY A 140 -0.67 -8.47 14.10
CA GLY A 140 -0.90 -7.59 15.22
C GLY A 140 -2.22 -6.83 15.13
N GLU A 141 -2.67 -6.36 16.27
CA GLU A 141 -3.86 -5.54 16.41
C GLU A 141 -3.53 -4.08 16.09
N PRO A 142 -4.23 -3.44 15.13
CA PRO A 142 -4.05 -2.02 14.86
C PRO A 142 -4.61 -1.18 16.02
N SER A 143 -4.04 0.01 16.25
CA SER A 143 -4.68 0.98 17.14
C SER A 143 -6.00 1.48 16.55
N THR A 144 -6.94 1.88 17.40
CA THR A 144 -8.22 2.47 17.00
C THR A 144 -8.02 3.67 16.06
N ASP A 145 -7.06 4.56 16.36
CA ASP A 145 -6.78 5.73 15.53
C ASP A 145 -6.23 5.36 14.15
N TYR A 146 -5.38 4.32 14.07
CA TYR A 146 -4.88 3.87 12.79
C TYR A 146 -5.97 3.20 11.95
N PHE A 147 -6.80 2.36 12.57
CA PHE A 147 -7.94 1.74 11.90
C PHE A 147 -8.95 2.78 11.41
N ARG A 148 -9.27 3.79 12.24
CA ARG A 148 -10.15 4.90 11.86
C ARG A 148 -9.62 5.64 10.63
N LEU A 149 -8.32 5.86 10.56
CA LEU A 149 -7.70 6.49 9.40
C LEU A 149 -7.93 5.70 8.10
N LEU A 150 -7.91 4.35 8.16
CA LEU A 150 -8.20 3.50 7.01
C LEU A 150 -9.70 3.50 6.71
N ASP A 151 -10.53 3.38 7.72
CA ASP A 151 -11.99 3.37 7.63
C ASP A 151 -12.51 4.66 6.97
N ASP A 152 -12.00 5.83 7.38
CA ASP A 152 -12.28 7.12 6.74
C ASP A 152 -11.79 7.16 5.28
N GLY A 153 -10.65 6.52 5.01
CA GLY A 153 -10.12 6.37 3.65
C GLY A 153 -11.03 5.50 2.79
N TYR A 154 -11.56 4.40 3.32
CA TYR A 154 -12.51 3.53 2.64
C TYR A 154 -13.82 4.27 2.31
N ASP A 155 -14.37 5.03 3.28
CA ASP A 155 -15.53 5.90 3.05
C ASP A 155 -15.25 6.95 1.96
N ARG A 156 -14.11 7.61 2.05
CA ARG A 156 -13.69 8.66 1.12
C ARG A 156 -13.62 8.18 -0.34
N TRP A 157 -13.11 6.96 -0.54
CA TRP A 157 -12.87 6.41 -1.88
C TRP A 157 -13.96 5.44 -2.34
N GLY A 158 -15.01 5.21 -1.52
CA GLY A 158 -16.11 4.31 -1.82
C GLY A 158 -15.66 2.85 -1.90
N PHE A 159 -14.71 2.45 -1.07
CA PHE A 159 -14.26 1.07 -0.99
C PHE A 159 -15.18 0.25 -0.09
N ASP A 160 -15.30 -1.05 -0.41
CA ASP A 160 -16.06 -1.98 0.39
C ASP A 160 -15.33 -2.25 1.72
N LYS A 161 -16.01 -1.95 2.84
CA LYS A 161 -15.48 -2.13 4.19
C LYS A 161 -15.32 -3.59 4.60
N GLU A 162 -16.00 -4.52 3.94
CA GLU A 162 -15.79 -5.96 4.18
C GLU A 162 -14.30 -6.34 4.00
N ALA A 163 -13.59 -5.69 3.08
CA ALA A 163 -12.15 -5.92 2.89
C ALA A 163 -11.31 -5.44 4.09
N LEU A 164 -11.74 -4.37 4.78
CA LEU A 164 -11.08 -3.85 5.98
C LEU A 164 -11.38 -4.72 7.21
N ASP A 165 -12.63 -5.15 7.36
CA ASP A 165 -13.05 -6.06 8.43
C ASP A 165 -12.36 -7.42 8.30
N ALA A 166 -12.32 -7.97 7.07
CA ALA A 166 -11.57 -9.20 6.78
C ALA A 166 -10.07 -9.06 7.10
N ALA A 167 -9.48 -7.89 6.87
CA ALA A 167 -8.07 -7.63 7.24
C ALA A 167 -7.86 -7.72 8.76
N LEU A 168 -8.80 -7.21 9.56
CA LEU A 168 -8.76 -7.32 11.00
C LEU A 168 -8.92 -8.78 11.45
N GLU A 169 -9.93 -9.48 10.91
CA GLU A 169 -10.17 -10.90 11.20
C GLU A 169 -8.96 -11.79 10.87
N ASN A 170 -8.34 -11.58 9.73
CA ASN A 170 -7.14 -12.28 9.29
C ASN A 170 -5.92 -12.00 10.19
N SER A 171 -5.94 -10.88 10.93
CA SER A 171 -4.80 -10.45 11.76
C SER A 171 -4.93 -10.87 13.22
N ILE A 172 -6.13 -10.81 13.81
CA ILE A 172 -6.34 -11.08 15.23
C ILE A 172 -7.36 -12.21 15.49
N GLY A 173 -7.93 -12.80 14.45
CA GLY A 173 -8.91 -13.88 14.51
C GLY A 173 -10.35 -13.37 14.67
N TYR A 174 -11.30 -14.13 14.13
CA TYR A 174 -12.71 -13.74 14.02
C TYR A 174 -13.36 -13.27 15.31
N LYS A 175 -13.21 -14.03 16.41
CA LYS A 175 -13.85 -13.67 17.70
C LYS A 175 -13.33 -12.35 18.29
N GLN A 176 -12.01 -12.14 18.22
CA GLN A 176 -11.37 -10.94 18.73
C GLN A 176 -11.72 -9.74 17.84
N ALA A 177 -11.70 -9.90 16.52
CA ALA A 177 -12.07 -8.86 15.56
C ALA A 177 -13.52 -8.40 15.75
N ALA A 178 -14.47 -9.33 15.89
CA ALA A 178 -15.86 -9.01 16.14
C ALA A 178 -16.08 -8.24 17.46
N ALA A 179 -15.31 -8.53 18.51
CA ALA A 179 -15.37 -7.79 19.78
C ALA A 179 -14.73 -6.39 19.62
N TRP A 180 -13.63 -6.31 18.89
CA TRP A 180 -12.90 -5.07 18.60
C TRP A 180 -13.76 -4.10 17.77
N ILE A 181 -14.39 -4.57 16.69
CA ILE A 181 -15.27 -3.77 15.83
C ILE A 181 -16.44 -3.19 16.64
N ARG A 182 -17.13 -3.99 17.46
CA ARG A 182 -18.21 -3.47 18.31
C ARG A 182 -17.77 -2.34 19.24
N THR A 183 -16.55 -2.39 19.76
CA THR A 183 -16.00 -1.33 20.62
C THR A 183 -15.68 -0.10 19.78
N TYR A 184 -15.06 -0.28 18.66
CA TYR A 184 -14.71 0.78 17.70
C TYR A 184 -15.95 1.56 17.22
N GLU A 185 -17.02 0.88 16.81
CA GLU A 185 -18.26 1.50 16.35
C GLU A 185 -18.93 2.35 17.45
N LYS A 186 -18.90 1.87 18.71
CA LYS A 186 -19.40 2.65 19.86
C LYS A 186 -18.59 3.92 20.10
N GLU A 187 -17.29 3.86 19.94
CA GLU A 187 -16.41 5.02 20.08
C GLU A 187 -16.61 6.01 18.92
N ARG A 188 -16.71 5.50 17.68
CA ARG A 188 -16.94 6.32 16.50
C ARG A 188 -18.28 7.08 16.54
N SER A 189 -19.33 6.47 17.08
CA SER A 189 -20.66 7.10 17.18
C SER A 189 -20.76 8.21 18.25
N ARG A 190 -19.72 8.39 19.09
CA ARG A 190 -19.66 9.42 20.14
C ARG A 190 -18.85 10.65 19.72
N THR A 191 -18.16 10.59 18.60
CA THR A 191 -17.32 11.66 18.03
C THR A 191 -18.00 12.35 16.88
#